data_d8fcb48058d603773d37574e3308f3ee
#
_entry.id   d8fcb48058d603773d37574e3308f3ee
#
_cell.length_a   1.000
_cell.length_b   1.000
_cell.length_c   1.000
_cell.angle_alpha   90.00
_cell.angle_beta   90.00
_cell.angle_gamma   90.00
#
_symmetry.space_group_name_H-M   'P 1'
#
loop_
_entity.id
_entity.type
_entity.pdbx_description
1 polymer ?
#
loop_
_entity_poly.entity_id
_entity_poly.type
_entity_poly.pdbx_seq_one_letter_code
_entity_poly.pdbx_strand_id
1 'polypeptide(L)'
;MKDCLFDCDGLMFDTERVAQDMWREIGRSFGVEIPDDLFVAITGVKDTRALTPYFETVPHLQDILDASRKKRFDLDFWASFYPDGLNKKGLVALNQYLDENHIPCCVCSSSKKEYVETLLRTVSVPLHFDSIVGGDMVEHGKPDPDIFLLGASILGVDPENCLVLEDSKMGILAAKRAGMHSCFIQDTIKPDDEMRENIEFEKEDLLQVIDLLEELQ
;
A
#
# COMPACT_ATOMS: atom_id res chain seq x y z
N MET A 1 19.34 -12.47 -2.95
CA MET A 1 17.96 -11.96 -3.01
C MET A 1 17.72 -11.48 -4.42
N LYS A 2 16.68 -11.96 -5.10
CA LYS A 2 16.55 -11.69 -6.54
C LYS A 2 15.14 -11.31 -6.98
N ASP A 3 14.14 -11.31 -6.07
CA ASP A 3 12.75 -11.13 -6.46
C ASP A 3 12.07 -10.17 -5.49
N CYS A 4 11.25 -9.24 -5.99
CA CYS A 4 10.65 -8.19 -5.17
C CYS A 4 9.14 -8.32 -5.09
N LEU A 5 8.61 -8.32 -3.86
CA LEU A 5 7.18 -8.28 -3.60
C LEU A 5 6.82 -6.94 -2.93
N PHE A 6 5.91 -6.20 -3.55
CA PHE A 6 5.54 -4.86 -3.12
C PHE A 6 4.19 -4.88 -2.40
N ASP A 7 4.10 -4.29 -1.21
CA ASP A 7 2.81 -3.75 -0.80
C ASP A 7 2.41 -2.59 -1.70
N CYS A 8 1.18 -2.13 -1.60
CA CYS A 8 0.66 -1.09 -2.48
C CYS A 8 0.32 0.19 -1.70
N ASP A 9 -0.59 0.07 -0.74
CA ASP A 9 -1.16 1.20 -0.02
C ASP A 9 -0.17 1.71 1.03
N GLY A 10 0.25 2.98 0.94
CA GLY A 10 1.25 3.57 1.82
C GLY A 10 2.70 3.37 1.33
N LEU A 11 2.99 2.25 0.67
CA LEU A 11 4.31 1.95 0.12
C LEU A 11 4.52 2.52 -1.29
N MET A 12 3.69 2.09 -2.24
CA MET A 12 3.77 2.53 -3.64
C MET A 12 3.04 3.85 -3.87
N PHE A 13 1.91 4.02 -3.20
CA PHE A 13 1.00 5.15 -3.35
C PHE A 13 0.63 5.75 -1.99
N ASP A 14 0.55 7.08 -1.94
CA ASP A 14 0.14 7.85 -0.76
C ASP A 14 -1.40 7.81 -0.58
N THR A 15 -1.94 6.60 -0.48
CA THR A 15 -3.39 6.35 -0.51
C THR A 15 -4.10 6.81 0.76
N GLU A 16 -3.42 6.84 1.91
CA GLU A 16 -4.03 7.32 3.15
C GLU A 16 -4.30 8.83 3.10
N ARG A 17 -3.32 9.64 2.70
CA ARG A 17 -3.49 11.09 2.52
C ARG A 17 -4.59 11.39 1.51
N VAL A 18 -4.57 10.66 0.42
CA VAL A 18 -5.56 10.79 -0.64
C VAL A 18 -6.97 10.46 -0.16
N ALA A 19 -7.13 9.39 0.61
CA ALA A 19 -8.43 9.06 1.21
C ALA A 19 -8.94 10.18 2.13
N GLN A 20 -8.06 10.75 2.95
CA GLN A 20 -8.41 11.88 3.82
C GLN A 20 -8.84 13.11 3.02
N ASP A 21 -8.09 13.48 1.98
CA ASP A 21 -8.41 14.63 1.13
C ASP A 21 -9.72 14.42 0.37
N MET A 22 -9.96 13.20 -0.12
CA MET A 22 -11.23 12.82 -0.75
C MET A 22 -12.41 12.96 0.22
N TRP A 23 -12.27 12.48 1.45
CA TRP A 23 -13.33 12.60 2.45
C TRP A 23 -13.59 14.07 2.80
N ARG A 24 -12.55 14.89 2.96
CA ARG A 24 -12.70 16.33 3.19
C ARG A 24 -13.44 17.02 2.05
N GLU A 25 -13.10 16.70 0.80
CA GLU A 25 -13.76 17.29 -0.37
C GLU A 25 -15.22 16.87 -0.48
N ILE A 26 -15.51 15.58 -0.31
CA ILE A 26 -16.87 15.07 -0.30
C ILE A 26 -17.65 15.68 0.88
N GLY A 27 -17.05 15.74 2.07
CA GLY A 27 -17.67 16.41 3.23
C GLY A 27 -18.08 17.85 2.93
N ARG A 28 -17.20 18.64 2.30
CA ARG A 28 -17.51 20.01 1.87
C ARG A 28 -18.72 20.06 0.95
N SER A 29 -18.89 19.09 0.05
CA SER A 29 -20.06 19.03 -0.83
C SER A 29 -21.38 18.79 -0.07
N PHE A 30 -21.32 18.20 1.13
CA PHE A 30 -22.44 18.06 2.06
C PHE A 30 -22.52 19.19 3.09
N GLY A 31 -21.64 20.20 3.02
CA GLY A 31 -21.54 21.28 4.01
C GLY A 31 -20.98 20.81 5.36
N VAL A 32 -20.22 19.73 5.39
CA VAL A 32 -19.65 19.10 6.58
C VAL A 32 -18.14 19.22 6.56
N GLU A 33 -17.55 19.65 7.68
CA GLU A 33 -16.12 19.57 7.93
C GLU A 33 -15.81 18.26 8.66
N ILE A 34 -14.94 17.43 8.08
CA ILE A 34 -14.53 16.15 8.68
C ILE A 34 -13.45 16.45 9.72
N PRO A 35 -13.65 16.05 10.99
CA PRO A 35 -12.68 16.33 12.05
C PRO A 35 -11.42 15.46 11.89
N ASP A 36 -10.25 16.04 12.20
CA ASP A 36 -8.95 15.36 12.02
C ASP A 36 -8.76 14.14 12.94
N ASP A 37 -9.37 14.15 14.12
CA ASP A 37 -9.35 13.02 15.05
C ASP A 37 -10.09 11.79 14.50
N LEU A 38 -11.05 11.96 13.61
CA LEU A 38 -11.66 10.86 12.88
C LEU A 38 -10.60 10.11 12.04
N PHE A 39 -9.75 10.85 11.31
CA PHE A 39 -8.71 10.23 10.51
C PHE A 39 -7.69 9.50 11.38
N VAL A 40 -7.29 10.09 12.51
CA VAL A 40 -6.40 9.42 13.48
C VAL A 40 -7.01 8.10 13.98
N ALA A 41 -8.32 8.10 14.24
CA ALA A 41 -9.01 6.91 14.75
C ALA A 41 -9.12 5.75 13.75
N ILE A 42 -9.06 6.03 12.44
CA ILE A 42 -9.21 5.00 11.39
C ILE A 42 -7.90 4.64 10.68
N THR A 43 -6.83 5.44 10.83
CA THR A 43 -5.53 5.17 10.20
C THR A 43 -4.95 3.85 10.71
N GLY A 44 -4.65 2.93 9.79
CA GLY A 44 -4.15 1.60 10.12
C GLY A 44 -5.16 0.64 10.75
N VAL A 45 -6.44 1.04 10.90
CA VAL A 45 -7.49 0.23 11.53
C VAL A 45 -8.44 -0.31 10.46
N LYS A 46 -8.48 -1.64 10.30
CA LYS A 46 -9.46 -2.30 9.40
C LYS A 46 -10.88 -2.35 9.97
N ASP A 47 -11.04 -2.09 11.26
CA ASP A 47 -12.31 -2.21 11.95
C ASP A 47 -13.16 -0.94 11.81
N THR A 48 -14.21 -1.03 11.02
CA THR A 48 -15.18 0.05 10.82
C THR A 48 -15.90 0.49 12.11
N ARG A 49 -15.80 -0.30 13.21
CA ARG A 49 -16.33 0.09 14.53
C ARG A 49 -15.66 1.33 15.10
N ALA A 50 -14.43 1.64 14.66
CA ALA A 50 -13.76 2.90 15.00
C ALA A 50 -14.54 4.15 14.54
N LEU A 51 -15.38 4.00 13.51
CA LEU A 51 -16.27 5.08 13.04
C LEU A 51 -17.53 5.26 13.87
N THR A 52 -17.89 4.31 14.74
CA THR A 52 -19.18 4.32 15.48
C THR A 52 -19.43 5.64 16.23
N PRO A 53 -18.46 6.23 16.97
CA PRO A 53 -18.68 7.49 17.67
C PRO A 53 -18.97 8.67 16.73
N TYR A 54 -18.44 8.62 15.53
CA TYR A 54 -18.53 9.71 14.55
C TYR A 54 -19.85 9.74 13.78
N PHE A 55 -20.57 8.61 13.72
CA PHE A 55 -21.91 8.60 13.11
C PHE A 55 -22.92 9.49 13.86
N GLU A 56 -22.68 9.74 15.16
CA GLU A 56 -23.52 10.61 15.97
C GLU A 56 -23.10 12.08 15.90
N THR A 57 -21.83 12.35 15.60
CA THR A 57 -21.23 13.70 15.69
C THR A 57 -20.94 14.34 14.34
N VAL A 58 -20.73 13.53 13.29
CA VAL A 58 -20.45 13.99 11.92
C VAL A 58 -21.71 13.82 11.07
N PRO A 59 -22.41 14.90 10.70
CA PRO A 59 -23.60 14.82 9.84
C PRO A 59 -23.24 14.16 8.50
N HIS A 60 -24.17 13.42 7.91
CA HIS A 60 -23.99 12.78 6.61
C HIS A 60 -22.79 11.83 6.49
N LEU A 61 -22.20 11.36 7.59
CA LEU A 61 -21.01 10.51 7.52
C LEU A 61 -21.22 9.26 6.64
N GLN A 62 -22.40 8.61 6.73
CA GLN A 62 -22.71 7.45 5.89
C GLN A 62 -22.77 7.82 4.40
N ASP A 63 -23.38 8.94 4.04
CA ASP A 63 -23.45 9.41 2.66
C ASP A 63 -22.06 9.75 2.11
N ILE A 64 -21.22 10.37 2.95
CA ILE A 64 -19.81 10.69 2.62
C ILE A 64 -19.01 9.40 2.37
N LEU A 65 -19.17 8.39 3.22
CA LEU A 65 -18.51 7.08 3.03
C LEU A 65 -18.95 6.40 1.75
N ASP A 66 -20.23 6.42 1.44
CA ASP A 66 -20.78 5.79 0.24
C ASP A 66 -20.38 6.54 -1.03
N ALA A 67 -20.29 7.87 -0.97
CA ALA A 67 -19.76 8.68 -2.06
C ALA A 67 -18.26 8.44 -2.27
N SER A 68 -17.47 8.33 -1.18
CA SER A 68 -16.03 8.05 -1.28
C SER A 68 -15.73 6.68 -1.90
N ARG A 69 -16.52 5.66 -1.55
CA ARG A 69 -16.39 4.33 -2.17
C ARG A 69 -16.58 4.35 -3.68
N LYS A 70 -17.52 5.17 -4.17
CA LYS A 70 -17.76 5.35 -5.63
C LYS A 70 -16.63 6.12 -6.32
N LYS A 71 -16.07 7.12 -5.63
CA LYS A 71 -14.97 7.94 -6.13
C LYS A 71 -13.62 7.20 -6.17
N ARG A 72 -13.51 6.09 -5.45
CA ARG A 72 -12.27 5.31 -5.34
C ARG A 72 -11.72 4.82 -6.69
N PHE A 73 -12.58 4.67 -7.69
CA PHE A 73 -12.20 4.23 -9.05
C PHE A 73 -12.29 5.34 -10.10
N ASP A 74 -12.53 6.58 -9.68
CA ASP A 74 -12.67 7.74 -10.54
C ASP A 74 -11.28 8.34 -10.84
N LEU A 75 -10.67 7.93 -11.95
CA LEU A 75 -9.32 8.39 -12.35
C LEU A 75 -9.26 9.89 -12.64
N ASP A 76 -10.34 10.48 -13.16
CA ASP A 76 -10.40 11.93 -13.41
C ASP A 76 -10.41 12.71 -12.09
N PHE A 77 -11.11 12.17 -11.08
CA PHE A 77 -11.06 12.72 -9.72
C PHE A 77 -9.65 12.69 -9.17
N TRP A 78 -8.96 11.54 -9.25
CA TRP A 78 -7.59 11.41 -8.77
C TRP A 78 -6.62 12.36 -9.49
N ALA A 79 -6.70 12.43 -10.81
CA ALA A 79 -5.85 13.31 -11.63
C ALA A 79 -6.07 14.80 -11.30
N SER A 80 -7.29 15.20 -10.93
CA SER A 80 -7.59 16.59 -10.56
C SER A 80 -6.94 17.03 -9.24
N PHE A 81 -6.79 16.09 -8.29
CA PHE A 81 -6.16 16.36 -6.99
C PHE A 81 -4.64 16.19 -7.01
N TYR A 82 -4.15 15.26 -7.81
CA TYR A 82 -2.75 14.87 -7.85
C TYR A 82 -2.25 14.83 -9.30
N PRO A 83 -2.10 16.01 -9.94
CA PRO A 83 -1.65 16.08 -11.33
C PRO A 83 -0.24 15.51 -11.54
N ASP A 84 0.58 15.47 -10.50
CA ASP A 84 1.93 14.89 -10.51
C ASP A 84 1.94 13.38 -10.16
N GLY A 85 0.76 12.79 -9.96
CA GLY A 85 0.57 11.40 -9.57
C GLY A 85 0.57 11.17 -8.06
N LEU A 86 0.22 9.95 -7.68
CA LEU A 86 0.08 9.50 -6.29
C LEU A 86 1.28 8.71 -5.79
N ASN A 87 2.20 8.40 -6.70
CA ASN A 87 3.28 7.48 -6.43
C ASN A 87 4.28 8.05 -5.43
N LYS A 88 4.69 7.19 -4.52
CA LYS A 88 5.73 7.49 -3.53
C LYS A 88 7.08 7.68 -4.22
N LYS A 89 7.96 8.42 -3.54
CA LYS A 89 9.31 8.72 -4.03
C LYS A 89 10.09 7.44 -4.33
N GLY A 90 10.65 7.37 -5.51
CA GLY A 90 11.48 6.25 -5.96
C GLY A 90 10.72 5.12 -6.65
N LEU A 91 9.37 5.07 -6.62
CA LEU A 91 8.61 3.97 -7.23
C LEU A 91 8.96 3.75 -8.71
N VAL A 92 8.93 4.80 -9.50
CA VAL A 92 9.24 4.71 -10.94
C VAL A 92 10.67 4.27 -11.18
N ALA A 93 11.63 4.88 -10.44
CA ALA A 93 13.05 4.54 -10.59
C ALA A 93 13.36 3.09 -10.17
N LEU A 94 12.79 2.63 -9.05
CA LEU A 94 12.96 1.25 -8.61
C LEU A 94 12.34 0.26 -9.61
N ASN A 95 11.13 0.55 -10.10
CA ASN A 95 10.47 -0.33 -11.06
C ASN A 95 11.26 -0.43 -12.38
N GLN A 96 11.79 0.70 -12.88
CA GLN A 96 12.70 0.71 -14.04
C GLN A 96 13.98 -0.10 -13.79
N TYR A 97 14.59 0.07 -12.60
CA TYR A 97 15.77 -0.70 -12.23
C TYR A 97 15.51 -2.22 -12.23
N LEU A 98 14.37 -2.65 -11.68
CA LEU A 98 13.98 -4.06 -11.65
C LEU A 98 13.77 -4.61 -13.07
N ASP A 99 13.09 -3.87 -13.94
CA ASP A 99 12.85 -4.26 -15.34
C ASP A 99 14.16 -4.37 -16.13
N GLU A 100 15.04 -3.37 -16.04
CA GLU A 100 16.35 -3.34 -16.71
C GLU A 100 17.27 -4.48 -16.26
N ASN A 101 17.17 -4.90 -14.99
CA ASN A 101 17.98 -5.99 -14.42
C ASN A 101 17.26 -7.35 -14.45
N HIS A 102 16.09 -7.44 -15.07
CA HIS A 102 15.27 -8.66 -15.17
C HIS A 102 15.00 -9.31 -13.81
N ILE A 103 14.71 -8.47 -12.81
CA ILE A 103 14.35 -8.89 -11.46
C ILE A 103 12.83 -9.05 -11.39
N PRO A 104 12.30 -10.27 -11.20
CA PRO A 104 10.87 -10.51 -11.11
C PRO A 104 10.23 -9.69 -9.97
N CYS A 105 9.06 -9.11 -10.23
CA CYS A 105 8.36 -8.33 -9.22
C CYS A 105 6.85 -8.50 -9.28
N CYS A 106 6.22 -8.52 -8.10
CA CYS A 106 4.79 -8.68 -7.95
C CYS A 106 4.23 -7.69 -6.93
N VAL A 107 3.06 -7.13 -7.20
CA VAL A 107 2.31 -6.36 -6.20
C VAL A 107 1.48 -7.31 -5.35
N CYS A 108 1.55 -7.18 -4.01
CA CYS A 108 0.87 -8.02 -3.03
C CYS A 108 0.11 -7.14 -2.02
N SER A 109 -1.09 -6.68 -2.37
CA SER A 109 -1.87 -5.72 -1.59
C SER A 109 -3.03 -6.34 -0.84
N SER A 110 -3.30 -5.87 0.38
CA SER A 110 -4.54 -6.17 1.11
C SER A 110 -5.80 -5.61 0.42
N SER A 111 -5.64 -4.67 -0.49
CA SER A 111 -6.71 -4.14 -1.34
C SER A 111 -7.08 -5.11 -2.46
N LYS A 112 -8.26 -4.92 -3.04
CA LYS A 112 -8.68 -5.73 -4.19
C LYS A 112 -7.80 -5.46 -5.41
N LYS A 113 -7.56 -6.48 -6.23
CA LYS A 113 -6.77 -6.39 -7.45
C LYS A 113 -7.22 -5.24 -8.37
N GLU A 114 -8.53 -5.08 -8.60
CA GLU A 114 -9.09 -4.00 -9.43
C GLU A 114 -8.68 -2.60 -8.94
N TYR A 115 -8.60 -2.42 -7.62
CA TYR A 115 -8.19 -1.13 -7.04
C TYR A 115 -6.70 -0.88 -7.25
N VAL A 116 -5.85 -1.89 -7.07
CA VAL A 116 -4.41 -1.79 -7.36
C VAL A 116 -4.18 -1.42 -8.84
N GLU A 117 -4.87 -2.10 -9.76
CA GLU A 117 -4.82 -1.80 -11.20
C GLU A 117 -5.27 -0.35 -11.51
N THR A 118 -6.21 0.18 -10.74
CA THR A 118 -6.65 1.58 -10.88
C THR A 118 -5.56 2.54 -10.41
N LEU A 119 -4.91 2.27 -9.28
CA LEU A 119 -3.79 3.09 -8.79
C LEU A 119 -2.61 3.09 -9.78
N LEU A 120 -2.24 1.93 -10.32
CA LEU A 120 -1.17 1.83 -11.32
C LEU A 120 -1.44 2.70 -12.56
N ARG A 121 -2.70 2.84 -12.96
CA ARG A 121 -3.10 3.72 -14.08
C ARG A 121 -3.00 5.22 -13.77
N THR A 122 -2.87 5.62 -12.52
CA THR A 122 -2.64 7.04 -12.15
C THR A 122 -1.21 7.49 -12.39
N VAL A 123 -0.27 6.56 -12.54
CA VAL A 123 1.15 6.89 -12.79
C VAL A 123 1.35 7.30 -14.24
N SER A 124 2.02 8.42 -14.46
CA SER A 124 2.25 8.98 -15.80
C SER A 124 3.19 8.15 -16.68
N VAL A 125 3.98 7.29 -16.06
CA VAL A 125 4.92 6.37 -16.73
C VAL A 125 4.45 4.94 -16.49
N PRO A 126 4.34 4.09 -17.53
CA PRO A 126 3.99 2.70 -17.34
C PRO A 126 4.94 2.00 -16.38
N LEU A 127 4.37 1.29 -15.40
CA LEU A 127 5.10 0.43 -14.49
C LEU A 127 4.95 -1.03 -14.95
N HIS A 128 6.04 -1.78 -14.89
CA HIS A 128 6.05 -3.20 -15.19
C HIS A 128 6.06 -4.03 -13.91
N PHE A 129 5.01 -4.85 -13.72
CA PHE A 129 4.95 -5.89 -12.70
C PHE A 129 4.52 -7.19 -13.36
N ASP A 130 5.21 -8.29 -13.06
CA ASP A 130 4.90 -9.62 -13.62
C ASP A 130 3.52 -10.10 -13.18
N SER A 131 3.09 -9.70 -11.97
CA SER A 131 1.77 -10.03 -11.46
C SER A 131 1.26 -9.04 -10.41
N ILE A 132 -0.05 -9.13 -10.13
CA ILE A 132 -0.74 -8.42 -9.05
C ILE A 132 -1.57 -9.42 -8.28
N VAL A 133 -1.33 -9.53 -6.97
CA VAL A 133 -2.11 -10.31 -6.02
C VAL A 133 -2.87 -9.34 -5.12
N GLY A 134 -4.19 -9.37 -5.21
CA GLY A 134 -5.09 -8.60 -4.35
C GLY A 134 -5.57 -9.41 -3.15
N GLY A 135 -6.01 -8.72 -2.09
CA GLY A 135 -6.57 -9.35 -0.90
C GLY A 135 -7.83 -10.19 -1.14
N ASP A 136 -8.48 -10.02 -2.30
CA ASP A 136 -9.61 -10.82 -2.77
C ASP A 136 -9.20 -12.16 -3.41
N MET A 137 -7.89 -12.43 -3.54
CA MET A 137 -7.35 -13.65 -4.12
C MET A 137 -6.85 -14.65 -3.06
N VAL A 138 -6.87 -14.27 -1.77
CA VAL A 138 -6.38 -15.10 -0.65
C VAL A 138 -7.46 -15.28 0.41
N GLU A 139 -7.38 -16.38 1.17
CA GLU A 139 -8.32 -16.67 2.23
C GLU A 139 -8.00 -15.86 3.50
N HIS A 140 -6.71 -15.76 3.85
CA HIS A 140 -6.27 -15.04 5.03
C HIS A 140 -5.41 -13.83 4.62
N GLY A 141 -5.79 -12.65 5.12
CA GLY A 141 -5.04 -11.40 4.90
C GLY A 141 -3.87 -11.25 5.88
N LYS A 142 -2.95 -10.31 5.59
CA LYS A 142 -1.87 -9.92 6.50
C LYS A 142 -2.39 -9.74 7.94
N PRO A 143 -1.77 -10.33 8.96
CA PRO A 143 -0.40 -10.83 9.00
C PRO A 143 -0.23 -12.30 8.62
N ASP A 144 -1.23 -12.98 8.05
CA ASP A 144 -1.01 -14.30 7.48
C ASP A 144 -0.21 -14.20 6.17
N PRO A 145 0.62 -15.22 5.86
CA PRO A 145 1.61 -15.13 4.78
C PRO A 145 1.03 -15.36 3.39
N ASP A 146 -0.25 -15.73 3.28
CA ASP A 146 -0.89 -16.24 2.06
C ASP A 146 -0.64 -15.36 0.84
N ILE A 147 -0.74 -14.04 1.01
CA ILE A 147 -0.61 -13.10 -0.11
C ILE A 147 0.81 -13.07 -0.70
N PHE A 148 1.83 -13.12 0.14
CA PHE A 148 3.22 -13.15 -0.31
C PHE A 148 3.61 -14.52 -0.85
N LEU A 149 3.15 -15.60 -0.22
CA LEU A 149 3.37 -16.96 -0.73
C LEU A 149 2.71 -17.16 -2.10
N LEU A 150 1.50 -16.60 -2.31
CA LEU A 150 0.84 -16.64 -3.62
C LEU A 150 1.63 -15.82 -4.65
N GLY A 151 2.13 -14.63 -4.30
CA GLY A 151 2.97 -13.80 -5.17
C GLY A 151 4.23 -14.54 -5.61
N ALA A 152 4.99 -15.12 -4.66
CA ALA A 152 6.18 -15.91 -4.96
C ALA A 152 5.85 -17.13 -5.84
N SER A 153 4.75 -17.83 -5.55
CA SER A 153 4.30 -18.97 -6.36
C SER A 153 3.98 -18.58 -7.80
N ILE A 154 3.34 -17.43 -8.03
CA ILE A 154 3.02 -16.94 -9.38
C ILE A 154 4.31 -16.56 -10.14
N LEU A 155 5.27 -15.94 -9.46
CA LEU A 155 6.57 -15.62 -10.04
C LEU A 155 7.44 -16.87 -10.27
N GLY A 156 7.11 -18.00 -9.64
CA GLY A 156 7.89 -19.22 -9.71
C GLY A 156 9.21 -19.13 -8.96
N VAL A 157 9.24 -18.38 -7.85
CA VAL A 157 10.44 -18.10 -7.04
C VAL A 157 10.32 -18.68 -5.64
N ASP A 158 11.46 -19.02 -5.03
CA ASP A 158 11.50 -19.52 -3.66
C ASP A 158 11.33 -18.35 -2.66
N PRO A 159 10.47 -18.49 -1.63
CA PRO A 159 10.23 -17.44 -0.64
C PRO A 159 11.52 -16.89 0.01
N GLU A 160 12.50 -17.74 0.29
CA GLU A 160 13.78 -17.34 0.89
C GLU A 160 14.63 -16.42 -0.01
N ASN A 161 14.30 -16.28 -1.29
CA ASN A 161 14.96 -15.37 -2.23
C ASN A 161 14.19 -14.06 -2.45
N CYS A 162 13.00 -13.94 -1.86
CA CYS A 162 12.15 -12.76 -2.01
C CYS A 162 12.47 -11.66 -1.01
N LEU A 163 12.46 -10.42 -1.48
CA LEU A 163 12.46 -9.20 -0.67
C LEU A 163 11.06 -8.58 -0.69
N VAL A 164 10.40 -8.54 0.45
CA VAL A 164 9.13 -7.85 0.64
C VAL A 164 9.40 -6.40 1.00
N LEU A 165 8.80 -5.47 0.26
CA LEU A 165 8.81 -4.03 0.55
C LEU A 165 7.49 -3.68 1.20
N GLU A 166 7.52 -3.07 2.39
CA GLU A 166 6.37 -2.87 3.26
C GLU A 166 6.48 -1.63 4.15
N ASP A 167 5.34 -1.01 4.46
CA ASP A 167 5.23 0.14 5.37
C ASP A 167 4.43 -0.17 6.65
N SER A 168 3.87 -1.38 6.75
CA SER A 168 2.96 -1.77 7.83
C SER A 168 3.51 -2.89 8.72
N LYS A 169 3.10 -2.87 10.01
CA LYS A 169 3.41 -3.96 10.95
C LYS A 169 2.87 -5.31 10.48
N MET A 170 1.64 -5.32 9.96
CA MET A 170 1.01 -6.57 9.54
C MET A 170 1.71 -7.19 8.33
N GLY A 171 2.20 -6.36 7.40
CA GLY A 171 2.94 -6.84 6.26
C GLY A 171 4.34 -7.35 6.62
N ILE A 172 5.07 -6.66 7.51
CA ILE A 172 6.36 -7.15 8.02
C ILE A 172 6.20 -8.51 8.70
N LEU A 173 5.17 -8.68 9.52
CA LEU A 173 4.88 -9.99 10.15
C LEU A 173 4.50 -11.06 9.11
N ALA A 174 3.75 -10.70 8.07
CA ALA A 174 3.39 -11.62 6.99
C ALA A 174 4.62 -12.07 6.20
N ALA A 175 5.55 -11.15 5.87
CA ALA A 175 6.81 -11.46 5.22
C ALA A 175 7.65 -12.45 6.04
N LYS A 176 7.79 -12.20 7.34
CA LYS A 176 8.50 -13.11 8.26
C LYS A 176 7.86 -14.50 8.31
N ARG A 177 6.52 -14.56 8.40
CA ARG A 177 5.78 -15.85 8.40
C ARG A 177 5.89 -16.59 7.08
N ALA A 178 6.06 -15.86 5.98
CA ALA A 178 6.31 -16.43 4.66
C ALA A 178 7.75 -16.96 4.49
N GLY A 179 8.65 -16.69 5.45
CA GLY A 179 10.08 -17.01 5.35
C GLY A 179 10.82 -16.14 4.34
N MET A 180 10.35 -14.91 4.12
CA MET A 180 10.89 -13.93 3.19
C MET A 180 11.69 -12.86 3.94
N HIS A 181 12.63 -12.23 3.24
CA HIS A 181 13.30 -11.01 3.69
C HIS A 181 12.34 -9.83 3.67
N SER A 182 12.54 -8.84 4.53
CA SER A 182 11.68 -7.65 4.60
C SER A 182 12.48 -6.36 4.61
N CYS A 183 12.05 -5.38 3.82
CA CYS A 183 12.53 -4.02 3.87
C CYS A 183 11.36 -3.10 4.25
N PHE A 184 11.47 -2.49 5.41
CA PHE A 184 10.49 -1.51 5.89
C PHE A 184 10.79 -0.14 5.31
N ILE A 185 9.76 0.51 4.74
CA ILE A 185 9.80 1.90 4.30
C ILE A 185 8.73 2.67 5.09
N GLN A 186 9.16 3.60 5.94
CA GLN A 186 8.24 4.31 6.82
C GLN A 186 7.30 5.23 6.02
N ASP A 187 6.00 5.05 6.24
CA ASP A 187 4.96 6.00 5.84
C ASP A 187 4.42 6.75 7.05
N THR A 188 3.19 6.48 7.46
CA THR A 188 2.51 7.16 8.57
C THR A 188 2.81 6.53 9.92
N ILE A 189 3.14 5.23 9.95
CA ILE A 189 3.34 4.44 11.17
C ILE A 189 4.83 4.41 11.54
N LYS A 190 5.14 4.78 12.78
CA LYS A 190 6.48 4.56 13.34
C LYS A 190 6.58 3.14 13.90
N PRO A 191 7.68 2.41 13.62
CA PRO A 191 7.86 1.07 14.15
C PRO A 191 7.86 1.07 15.68
N ASP A 192 7.04 0.21 16.30
CA ASP A 192 7.14 -0.16 17.71
C ASP A 192 8.24 -1.20 17.95
N ASP A 193 8.50 -1.55 19.21
CA ASP A 193 9.59 -2.47 19.56
C ASP A 193 9.38 -3.87 18.93
N GLU A 194 8.14 -4.39 18.91
CA GLU A 194 7.82 -5.66 18.28
C GLU A 194 8.05 -5.63 16.75
N MET A 195 7.71 -4.52 16.12
CA MET A 195 7.94 -4.36 14.69
C MET A 195 9.43 -4.29 14.36
N ARG A 196 10.21 -3.56 15.18
CA ARG A 196 11.68 -3.44 15.02
C ARG A 196 12.40 -4.79 15.11
N GLU A 197 11.93 -5.70 15.96
CA GLU A 197 12.49 -7.06 16.08
C GLU A 197 12.24 -7.92 14.83
N ASN A 198 11.32 -7.49 13.93
CA ASN A 198 10.95 -8.24 12.75
C ASN A 198 11.36 -7.57 11.44
N ILE A 199 11.82 -6.32 11.46
CA ILE A 199 12.39 -5.61 10.31
C ILE A 199 13.82 -6.10 10.09
N GLU A 200 14.12 -6.54 8.87
CA GLU A 200 15.48 -6.93 8.50
C GLU A 200 16.25 -5.75 7.89
N PHE A 201 15.61 -5.00 6.99
CA PHE A 201 16.14 -3.78 6.40
C PHE A 201 15.17 -2.61 6.62
N GLU A 202 15.71 -1.41 6.81
CA GLU A 202 14.93 -0.16 6.92
C GLU A 202 15.50 0.87 5.95
N LYS A 203 14.65 1.48 5.13
CA LYS A 203 14.99 2.52 4.17
C LYS A 203 13.98 3.67 4.26
N GLU A 204 14.42 4.87 3.89
CA GLU A 204 13.57 6.07 3.96
C GLU A 204 12.56 6.14 2.80
N ASP A 205 12.92 5.60 1.64
CA ASP A 205 12.09 5.61 0.44
C ASP A 205 12.48 4.48 -0.53
N LEU A 206 11.68 4.28 -1.57
CA LEU A 206 11.89 3.24 -2.57
C LEU A 206 13.15 3.47 -3.43
N LEU A 207 13.68 4.69 -3.49
CA LEU A 207 14.91 4.96 -4.23
C LEU A 207 16.11 4.28 -3.54
N GLN A 208 16.16 4.28 -2.20
CA GLN A 208 17.22 3.64 -1.44
C GLN A 208 17.18 2.10 -1.49
N VAL A 209 16.07 1.51 -1.97
CA VAL A 209 16.00 0.06 -2.19
C VAL A 209 16.90 -0.38 -3.34
N ILE A 210 17.17 0.51 -4.31
CA ILE A 210 18.11 0.22 -5.40
C ILE A 210 19.50 -0.05 -4.83
N ASP A 211 19.99 0.82 -3.95
CA ASP A 211 21.29 0.64 -3.30
C ASP A 211 21.33 -0.68 -2.49
N LEU A 212 20.24 -1.01 -1.80
CA LEU A 212 20.12 -2.27 -1.07
C LEU A 212 20.21 -3.48 -2.01
N LEU A 213 19.53 -3.46 -3.14
CA LEU A 213 19.57 -4.57 -4.11
C LEU A 213 20.94 -4.74 -4.73
N GLU A 214 21.69 -3.65 -4.94
CA GLU A 214 23.09 -3.69 -5.42
C GLU A 214 24.05 -4.28 -4.37
N GLU A 215 23.83 -3.98 -3.08
CA GLU A 215 24.62 -4.53 -1.97
C GLU A 215 24.38 -6.04 -1.75
N LEU A 216 23.22 -6.56 -2.16
CA LEU A 216 22.79 -7.94 -1.94
C LEU A 216 23.07 -8.87 -3.14
N GLN A 217 23.62 -8.36 -4.24
CA GLN A 217 24.05 -9.12 -5.41
C GLN A 217 25.44 -9.73 -5.20
#